data_7e077d2404f1c5aa7efc96397aca305c
#
_entry.id   7e077d2404f1c5aa7efc96397aca305c
#
_cell.length_a   1.000
_cell.length_b   1.000
_cell.length_c   1.000
_cell.angle_alpha   90.00
_cell.angle_beta   90.00
_cell.angle_gamma   90.00
#
_symmetry.space_group_name_H-M   'P 1'
#
loop_
_entity.id
_entity.type
_entity.pdbx_description
1 polymer ?
#
loop_
_entity_poly.entity_id
_entity_poly.type
_entity_poly.pdbx_seq_one_letter_code
_entity_poly.pdbx_strand_id
1 'polypeptide(L)'
;GDVYQGLEFEKLSKKEINFAQKHLRILSGLYGVLKPLDIISPYRLEMGTKISFAKNKDLYSFWKDEITNHLNKDLKSSSILVNLASVEYFSSVNTEKLNSRVINPVFKDFKNGQYKIISFYAKKARGLMAKFLIENRARSSEDLYKFNLDGYKFSKKESTEDSPVFLRK
;
A
#
# COMPACT_ATOMS: atom_id res chain seq x y z
N GLY A 1 7.05 2.22 11.61
CA GLY A 1 8.02 1.98 10.55
C GLY A 1 8.02 3.09 9.50
N ASP A 2 8.89 2.99 8.52
CA ASP A 2 9.14 4.07 7.54
C ASP A 2 7.93 4.45 6.70
N VAL A 3 7.05 3.48 6.40
CA VAL A 3 5.80 3.76 5.68
C VAL A 3 4.92 4.71 6.49
N TYR A 4 4.79 4.46 7.78
CA TYR A 4 3.96 5.30 8.66
C TYR A 4 4.59 6.67 8.92
N GLN A 5 5.93 6.77 8.87
CA GLN A 5 6.60 8.07 8.91
C GLN A 5 6.22 8.92 7.70
N GLY A 6 6.14 8.32 6.51
CA GLY A 6 5.71 9.01 5.31
C GLY A 6 4.23 9.39 5.34
N LEU A 7 3.38 8.52 5.89
CA LEU A 7 1.94 8.75 5.97
C LEU A 7 1.58 9.91 6.91
N GLU A 8 2.30 10.07 8.02
CA GLU A 8 2.05 11.14 9.01
C GLU A 8 0.57 11.26 9.39
N PHE A 9 -0.05 10.12 9.75
CA PHE A 9 -1.50 10.05 10.00
C PHE A 9 -1.98 11.07 11.04
N GLU A 10 -1.15 11.34 12.04
CA GLU A 10 -1.44 12.31 13.12
C GLU A 10 -1.56 13.76 12.63
N LYS A 11 -1.10 14.05 11.43
CA LYS A 11 -1.19 15.39 10.82
C LYS A 11 -2.41 15.57 9.92
N LEU A 12 -3.18 14.50 9.70
CA LEU A 12 -4.35 14.55 8.84
C LEU A 12 -5.51 15.32 9.52
N SER A 13 -6.25 16.08 8.74
CA SER A 13 -7.47 16.76 9.20
C SER A 13 -8.58 15.74 9.46
N LYS A 14 -9.64 16.16 10.13
CA LYS A 14 -10.81 15.32 10.40
C LYS A 14 -11.43 14.79 9.08
N LYS A 15 -11.54 15.64 8.07
CA LYS A 15 -12.07 15.25 6.75
C LYS A 15 -11.17 14.22 6.06
N GLU A 16 -9.87 14.39 6.17
CA GLU A 16 -8.87 13.48 5.62
C GLU A 16 -8.90 12.13 6.35
N ILE A 17 -9.04 12.14 7.66
CA ILE A 17 -9.19 10.91 8.45
C ILE A 17 -10.47 10.16 8.04
N ASN A 18 -11.57 10.86 7.82
CA ASN A 18 -12.82 10.26 7.35
C ASN A 18 -12.65 9.61 5.97
N PHE A 19 -11.93 10.28 5.08
CA PHE A 19 -11.61 9.71 3.77
C PHE A 19 -10.73 8.47 3.90
N ALA A 20 -9.68 8.54 4.73
CA ALA A 20 -8.78 7.42 4.99
C ALA A 20 -9.53 6.22 5.57
N GLN A 21 -10.46 6.43 6.49
CA GLN A 21 -11.25 5.35 7.10
C GLN A 21 -12.05 4.58 6.04
N LYS A 22 -12.50 5.24 5.00
CA LYS A 22 -13.26 4.61 3.90
C LYS A 22 -12.37 3.96 2.85
N HIS A 23 -11.16 4.44 2.66
CA HIS A 23 -10.34 4.09 1.49
C HIS A 23 -9.00 3.41 1.82
N LEU A 24 -8.44 3.65 3.00
CA LEU A 24 -7.16 3.05 3.40
C LEU A 24 -7.41 1.74 4.13
N ARG A 25 -6.65 0.70 3.75
CA ARG A 25 -6.64 -0.58 4.45
C ARG A 25 -5.20 -0.91 4.80
N ILE A 26 -5.01 -1.54 5.95
CA ILE A 26 -3.70 -1.91 6.48
C ILE A 26 -3.65 -3.43 6.61
N LEU A 27 -2.65 -4.06 6.01
CA LEU A 27 -2.45 -5.49 6.13
C LEU A 27 -1.72 -5.81 7.43
N SER A 28 -2.18 -6.83 8.13
CA SER A 28 -1.67 -7.22 9.43
C SER A 28 -1.53 -8.74 9.52
N GLY A 29 -0.36 -9.20 9.98
CA GLY A 29 -0.17 -10.64 10.22
C GLY A 29 -1.11 -11.20 11.27
N LEU A 30 -1.45 -10.40 12.28
CA LEU A 30 -2.31 -10.83 13.38
C LEU A 30 -3.80 -10.58 13.09
N TYR A 31 -4.14 -9.44 12.56
CA TYR A 31 -5.53 -9.02 12.37
C TYR A 31 -6.05 -9.21 10.94
N GLY A 32 -5.18 -9.52 10.00
CA GLY A 32 -5.53 -9.65 8.57
C GLY A 32 -5.64 -8.31 7.88
N VAL A 33 -6.79 -7.65 7.97
CA VAL A 33 -7.03 -6.33 7.39
C VAL A 33 -7.56 -5.39 8.46
N LEU A 34 -6.98 -4.19 8.53
CA LEU A 34 -7.37 -3.14 9.47
C LEU A 34 -7.78 -1.88 8.72
N LYS A 35 -8.68 -1.12 9.32
CA LYS A 35 -8.99 0.26 8.93
C LYS A 35 -8.21 1.21 9.86
N PRO A 36 -7.95 2.46 9.43
CA PRO A 36 -7.13 3.38 10.22
C PRO A 36 -7.58 3.60 11.65
N LEU A 37 -8.88 3.61 11.92
CA LEU A 37 -9.43 3.89 13.25
C LEU A 37 -9.72 2.64 14.07
N ASP A 38 -9.35 1.46 13.60
CA ASP A 38 -9.52 0.23 14.36
C ASP A 38 -8.66 0.27 15.63
N ILE A 39 -9.24 -0.15 16.74
CA ILE A 39 -8.55 -0.23 18.02
C ILE A 39 -7.91 -1.60 18.11
N ILE A 40 -6.60 -1.63 18.29
CA ILE A 40 -5.83 -2.88 18.35
C ILE A 40 -4.92 -2.87 19.59
N SER A 41 -4.55 -4.06 20.03
CA SER A 41 -3.49 -4.21 21.02
C SER A 41 -2.12 -4.22 20.33
N PRO A 42 -1.07 -3.65 20.94
CA PRO A 42 0.27 -3.74 20.39
C PRO A 42 0.69 -5.20 20.19
N TYR A 43 1.33 -5.48 19.07
CA TYR A 43 1.83 -6.82 18.76
C TYR A 43 3.06 -6.73 17.85
N ARG A 44 3.77 -7.84 17.74
CA ARG A 44 4.83 -8.01 16.75
C ARG A 44 4.67 -9.35 16.06
N LEU A 45 4.08 -9.35 14.88
CA LEU A 45 3.90 -10.53 14.04
C LEU A 45 3.88 -10.07 12.58
N GLU A 46 5.01 -10.26 11.90
CA GLU A 46 5.14 -9.91 10.50
C GLU A 46 4.53 -10.99 9.61
N MET A 47 3.99 -10.61 8.45
CA MET A 47 3.28 -11.52 7.56
C MET A 47 4.15 -12.69 7.11
N GLY A 48 5.43 -12.43 6.85
CA GLY A 48 6.39 -13.43 6.41
C GLY A 48 7.05 -14.23 7.52
N THR A 49 6.60 -14.09 8.78
CA THR A 49 7.16 -14.83 9.90
C THR A 49 7.00 -16.33 9.68
N LYS A 50 8.10 -17.06 9.84
CA LYS A 50 8.09 -18.51 9.75
C LYS A 50 7.52 -19.10 11.05
N ILE A 51 6.25 -19.38 11.01
CA ILE A 51 5.52 -19.93 12.15
C ILE A 51 4.54 -21.01 11.66
N SER A 52 4.55 -22.15 12.30
CA SER A 52 3.59 -23.23 12.03
C SER A 52 2.63 -23.37 13.18
N PHE A 53 1.34 -23.39 12.89
CA PHE A 53 0.30 -23.60 13.91
C PHE A 53 -1.00 -24.08 13.25
N ALA A 54 -1.81 -24.82 14.01
CA ALA A 54 -3.13 -25.27 13.57
C ALA A 54 -3.12 -25.89 12.15
N LYS A 55 -2.12 -26.72 11.83
CA LYS A 55 -1.90 -27.37 10.54
C LYS A 55 -1.51 -26.42 9.39
N ASN A 56 -1.27 -25.14 9.66
CA ASN A 56 -0.77 -24.19 8.67
C ASN A 56 0.74 -24.03 8.80
N LYS A 57 1.44 -23.99 7.67
CA LYS A 57 2.91 -23.84 7.63
C LYS A 57 3.40 -22.42 7.82
N ASP A 58 2.53 -21.44 7.59
CA ASP A 58 2.83 -20.00 7.66
C ASP A 58 1.53 -19.19 7.74
N LEU A 59 1.66 -17.86 7.84
CA LEU A 59 0.50 -16.98 7.88
C LEU A 59 -0.23 -16.89 6.55
N TYR A 60 0.46 -17.06 5.43
CA TYR A 60 -0.20 -17.06 4.11
C TYR A 60 -1.19 -18.22 4.00
N SER A 61 -0.79 -19.40 4.43
CA SER A 61 -1.67 -20.57 4.44
C SER A 61 -2.77 -20.47 5.50
N PHE A 62 -2.53 -19.75 6.59
CA PHE A 62 -3.56 -19.49 7.61
C PHE A 62 -4.64 -18.55 7.06
N TRP A 63 -4.25 -17.41 6.49
CA TRP A 63 -5.20 -16.42 6.00
C TRP A 63 -5.89 -16.86 4.71
N LYS A 64 -5.20 -17.62 3.84
CA LYS A 64 -5.74 -18.08 2.55
C LYS A 64 -6.37 -16.92 1.77
N ASP A 65 -7.65 -17.04 1.45
CA ASP A 65 -8.39 -16.00 0.70
C ASP A 65 -9.15 -15.02 1.61
N GLU A 66 -9.04 -15.14 2.92
CA GLU A 66 -9.82 -14.29 3.84
C GLU A 66 -9.49 -12.81 3.69
N ILE A 67 -8.21 -12.47 3.55
CA ILE A 67 -7.77 -11.09 3.33
C ILE A 67 -8.35 -10.56 2.02
N THR A 68 -8.24 -11.33 0.95
CA THR A 68 -8.77 -10.96 -0.37
C THR A 68 -10.28 -10.79 -0.32
N ASN A 69 -10.99 -11.71 0.30
CA ASN A 69 -12.44 -11.64 0.44
C ASN A 69 -12.88 -10.42 1.25
N HIS A 70 -12.11 -10.07 2.28
CA HIS A 70 -12.38 -8.90 3.09
C HIS A 70 -12.21 -7.60 2.27
N LEU A 71 -11.13 -7.52 1.50
CA LEU A 71 -10.90 -6.37 0.61
C LEU A 71 -12.01 -6.25 -0.43
N ASN A 72 -12.49 -7.37 -0.97
CA ASN A 72 -13.54 -7.39 -1.97
C ASN A 72 -14.89 -6.86 -1.48
N LYS A 73 -15.12 -6.82 -0.17
CA LYS A 73 -16.35 -6.21 0.37
C LYS A 73 -16.47 -4.73 0.01
N ASP A 74 -15.32 -4.05 -0.11
CA ASP A 74 -15.27 -2.62 -0.40
C ASP A 74 -14.89 -2.32 -1.84
N LEU A 75 -14.53 -3.33 -2.64
CA LEU A 75 -14.06 -3.17 -4.01
C LEU A 75 -15.14 -3.56 -5.02
N LYS A 76 -15.35 -2.67 -6.00
CA LYS A 76 -16.22 -2.89 -7.16
C LYS A 76 -15.35 -3.07 -8.41
N SER A 77 -15.94 -3.55 -9.51
CA SER A 77 -15.23 -3.71 -10.79
C SER A 77 -14.62 -2.39 -11.31
N SER A 78 -15.26 -1.26 -11.00
CA SER A 78 -14.77 0.08 -11.36
C SER A 78 -13.74 0.63 -10.38
N SER A 79 -13.49 -0.04 -9.25
CA SER A 79 -12.54 0.39 -8.24
C SER A 79 -11.11 0.18 -8.69
N ILE A 80 -10.19 0.87 -8.03
CA ILE A 80 -8.76 0.70 -8.18
C ILE A 80 -8.19 0.41 -6.79
N LEU A 81 -7.39 -0.65 -6.68
CA LEU A 81 -6.63 -0.92 -5.47
C LEU A 81 -5.19 -0.47 -5.71
N VAL A 82 -4.75 0.54 -4.98
CA VAL A 82 -3.36 1.01 -5.05
C VAL A 82 -2.55 0.23 -4.02
N ASN A 83 -1.61 -0.58 -4.49
CA ASN A 83 -0.76 -1.38 -3.63
C ASN A 83 0.44 -0.55 -3.14
N LEU A 84 0.41 -0.17 -1.88
CA LEU A 84 1.51 0.52 -1.20
C LEU A 84 2.16 -0.36 -0.12
N ALA A 85 1.76 -1.63 -0.06
CA ALA A 85 2.36 -2.62 0.84
C ALA A 85 3.67 -3.18 0.27
N SER A 86 4.46 -3.80 1.12
CA SER A 86 5.64 -4.55 0.67
C SER A 86 5.21 -5.84 -0.03
N VAL A 87 6.14 -6.42 -0.79
CA VAL A 87 5.93 -7.74 -1.41
C VAL A 87 5.53 -8.77 -0.36
N GLU A 88 6.20 -8.76 0.79
CA GLU A 88 5.90 -9.66 1.91
C GLU A 88 4.42 -9.59 2.31
N TYR A 89 3.91 -8.41 2.58
CA TYR A 89 2.52 -8.25 3.02
C TYR A 89 1.53 -8.46 1.88
N PHE A 90 1.81 -7.93 0.69
CA PHE A 90 0.88 -8.04 -0.42
C PHE A 90 0.78 -9.47 -0.98
N SER A 91 1.76 -10.32 -0.69
CA SER A 91 1.70 -11.75 -1.05
C SER A 91 0.57 -12.49 -0.31
N SER A 92 -0.01 -11.89 0.73
CA SER A 92 -1.21 -12.41 1.39
C SER A 92 -2.50 -12.17 0.61
N VAL A 93 -2.45 -11.36 -0.45
CA VAL A 93 -3.59 -11.01 -1.30
C VAL A 93 -3.55 -11.84 -2.58
N ASN A 94 -4.63 -12.55 -2.88
CA ASN A 94 -4.78 -13.27 -4.14
C ASN A 94 -5.35 -12.31 -5.19
N THR A 95 -4.48 -11.73 -6.00
CA THR A 95 -4.85 -10.70 -6.98
C THR A 95 -5.79 -11.22 -8.06
N GLU A 96 -5.75 -12.52 -8.37
CA GLU A 96 -6.65 -13.13 -9.34
C GLU A 96 -8.11 -13.13 -8.88
N LYS A 97 -8.33 -13.08 -7.56
CA LYS A 97 -9.67 -13.09 -6.96
C LYS A 97 -10.14 -11.69 -6.55
N LEU A 98 -9.32 -10.65 -6.73
CA LEU A 98 -9.75 -9.28 -6.47
C LEU A 98 -10.78 -8.81 -7.49
N ASN A 99 -11.78 -8.08 -7.01
CA ASN A 99 -12.82 -7.50 -7.87
C ASN A 99 -12.31 -6.32 -8.70
N SER A 100 -11.22 -5.69 -8.28
CA SER A 100 -10.70 -4.47 -8.86
C SER A 100 -9.34 -4.67 -9.53
N ARG A 101 -9.01 -3.73 -10.40
CA ARG A 101 -7.66 -3.58 -10.94
C ARG A 101 -6.69 -3.17 -9.83
N VAL A 102 -5.47 -3.68 -9.89
CA VAL A 102 -4.38 -3.32 -8.95
C VAL A 102 -3.37 -2.41 -9.65
N ILE A 103 -3.01 -1.32 -8.99
CA ILE A 103 -1.94 -0.42 -9.43
C ILE A 103 -0.81 -0.52 -8.41
N ASN A 104 0.41 -0.73 -8.92
CA ASN A 104 1.62 -0.89 -8.12
C ASN A 104 2.58 0.27 -8.38
N PRO A 105 2.50 1.40 -7.65
CA PRO A 105 3.44 2.49 -7.81
C PRO A 105 4.86 2.06 -7.48
N VAL A 106 5.81 2.52 -8.28
CA VAL A 106 7.24 2.22 -8.14
C VAL A 106 7.99 3.52 -7.93
N PHE A 107 8.86 3.55 -6.92
CA PHE A 107 9.66 4.74 -6.57
C PHE A 107 11.14 4.42 -6.76
N LYS A 108 11.81 5.18 -7.62
CA LYS A 108 13.22 5.00 -7.92
C LYS A 108 14.01 6.26 -7.63
N ASP A 109 15.19 6.09 -7.05
CA ASP A 109 16.14 7.15 -6.75
C ASP A 109 17.37 7.01 -7.63
N PHE A 110 17.95 8.15 -8.03
CA PHE A 110 19.16 8.17 -8.83
C PHE A 110 20.36 7.88 -7.95
N LYS A 111 21.09 6.82 -8.29
CA LYS A 111 22.32 6.44 -7.56
C LYS A 111 23.28 5.71 -8.49
N ASN A 112 24.55 6.09 -8.44
CA ASN A 112 25.60 5.47 -9.26
C ASN A 112 25.28 5.48 -10.77
N GLY A 113 24.76 6.61 -11.27
CA GLY A 113 24.49 6.81 -12.69
C GLY A 113 23.19 6.19 -13.19
N GLN A 114 22.35 5.65 -12.34
CA GLN A 114 21.08 5.05 -12.76
C GLN A 114 19.98 5.19 -11.72
N TYR A 115 18.73 5.10 -12.18
CA TYR A 115 17.57 5.05 -11.32
C TYR A 115 17.35 3.62 -10.84
N LYS A 116 17.18 3.44 -9.54
CA LYS A 116 16.90 2.13 -8.94
C LYS A 116 16.07 2.25 -7.67
N ILE A 117 15.42 1.17 -7.31
CA ILE A 117 14.64 1.10 -6.07
C ILE A 117 15.61 0.99 -4.91
N ILE A 118 15.55 1.97 -3.98
CA ILE A 118 16.29 1.93 -2.72
C ILE A 118 15.27 1.68 -1.62
N SER A 119 15.34 0.53 -0.99
CA SER A 119 14.32 0.02 -0.07
C SER A 119 13.87 1.04 0.98
N PHE A 120 14.81 1.70 1.66
CA PHE A 120 14.51 2.68 2.70
C PHE A 120 13.70 3.86 2.15
N TYR A 121 14.12 4.41 1.01
CA TYR A 121 13.43 5.54 0.37
C TYR A 121 12.08 5.12 -0.21
N ALA A 122 12.01 3.94 -0.79
CA ALA A 122 10.77 3.43 -1.35
C ALA A 122 9.70 3.21 -0.28
N LYS A 123 10.10 2.73 0.90
CA LYS A 123 9.16 2.57 2.03
C LYS A 123 8.55 3.91 2.45
N LYS A 124 9.38 4.93 2.63
CA LYS A 124 8.90 6.27 2.96
C LYS A 124 8.03 6.85 1.86
N ALA A 125 8.44 6.69 0.60
CA ALA A 125 7.68 7.19 -0.55
C ALA A 125 6.28 6.56 -0.65
N ARG A 126 6.13 5.27 -0.33
CA ARG A 126 4.81 4.62 -0.30
C ARG A 126 3.90 5.25 0.76
N GLY A 127 4.45 5.59 1.93
CA GLY A 127 3.71 6.33 2.95
C GLY A 127 3.31 7.74 2.49
N LEU A 128 4.22 8.45 1.82
CA LEU A 128 3.95 9.76 1.23
C LEU A 128 2.87 9.68 0.15
N MET A 129 2.88 8.63 -0.68
CA MET A 129 1.84 8.43 -1.67
C MET A 129 0.47 8.21 -1.01
N ALA A 130 0.40 7.41 0.04
CA ALA A 130 -0.84 7.23 0.78
C ALA A 130 -1.36 8.57 1.32
N LYS A 131 -0.48 9.35 1.93
CA LYS A 131 -0.81 10.70 2.41
C LYS A 131 -1.33 11.59 1.28
N PHE A 132 -0.63 11.62 0.15
CA PHE A 132 -1.01 12.42 -1.02
C PHE A 132 -2.40 12.04 -1.53
N LEU A 133 -2.67 10.75 -1.66
CA LEU A 133 -3.97 10.26 -2.15
C LEU A 133 -5.11 10.64 -1.19
N ILE A 134 -4.86 10.59 0.12
CA ILE A 134 -5.81 10.97 1.14
C ILE A 134 -6.06 12.48 1.12
N GLU A 135 -5.00 13.28 1.14
CA GLU A 135 -5.10 14.75 1.15
C GLU A 135 -5.81 15.30 -0.09
N ASN A 136 -5.60 14.67 -1.23
CA ASN A 136 -6.20 15.06 -2.50
C ASN A 136 -7.49 14.32 -2.82
N ARG A 137 -7.94 13.43 -1.96
CA ARG A 137 -9.15 12.61 -2.15
C ARG A 137 -9.21 12.00 -3.54
N ALA A 138 -8.11 11.33 -3.90
CA ALA A 138 -7.91 10.75 -5.22
C ALA A 138 -9.04 9.79 -5.62
N ARG A 139 -9.45 9.85 -6.89
CA ARG A 139 -10.56 9.04 -7.42
C ARG A 139 -10.20 8.25 -8.68
N SER A 140 -9.03 8.52 -9.27
CA SER A 140 -8.62 7.91 -10.52
C SER A 140 -7.11 7.66 -10.55
N SER A 141 -6.68 6.85 -11.51
CA SER A 141 -5.25 6.61 -11.73
C SER A 141 -4.50 7.87 -12.14
N GLU A 142 -5.16 8.80 -12.84
CA GLU A 142 -4.56 10.08 -13.24
C GLU A 142 -4.19 10.93 -12.02
N ASP A 143 -4.94 10.80 -10.92
CA ASP A 143 -4.62 11.51 -9.69
C ASP A 143 -3.29 11.05 -9.09
N LEU A 144 -2.91 9.77 -9.26
CA LEU A 144 -1.62 9.27 -8.81
C LEU A 144 -0.46 9.94 -9.55
N TYR A 145 -0.64 10.23 -10.85
CA TYR A 145 0.43 10.79 -11.68
C TYR A 145 0.82 12.21 -11.26
N LYS A 146 -0.01 12.88 -10.49
CA LYS A 146 0.26 14.21 -9.93
C LYS A 146 1.16 14.18 -8.70
N PHE A 147 1.48 12.99 -8.18
CA PHE A 147 2.35 12.85 -7.01
C PHE A 147 3.70 13.52 -7.25
N ASN A 148 4.05 14.46 -6.36
CA ASN A 148 5.27 15.26 -6.47
C ASN A 148 5.93 15.53 -5.11
N LEU A 149 5.60 14.72 -4.09
CA LEU A 149 6.17 14.93 -2.76
C LEU A 149 7.61 14.44 -2.69
N ASP A 150 8.41 15.12 -1.87
CA ASP A 150 9.80 14.75 -1.56
C ASP A 150 10.69 14.63 -2.82
N GLY A 151 10.41 15.42 -3.85
CA GLY A 151 11.22 15.45 -5.07
C GLY A 151 10.91 14.38 -6.11
N TYR A 152 9.95 13.50 -5.86
CA TYR A 152 9.53 12.50 -6.84
C TYR A 152 8.68 13.11 -7.94
N LYS A 153 8.85 12.63 -9.16
CA LYS A 153 8.06 13.01 -10.32
C LYS A 153 7.68 11.80 -11.14
N PHE A 154 6.44 11.80 -11.64
CA PHE A 154 5.96 10.76 -12.54
C PHE A 154 6.79 10.68 -13.83
N SER A 155 7.16 9.48 -14.23
CA SER A 155 7.86 9.20 -15.47
C SER A 155 6.99 8.35 -16.39
N LYS A 156 6.38 8.97 -17.39
CA LYS A 156 5.57 8.25 -18.37
C LYS A 156 6.42 7.22 -19.14
N LYS A 157 7.65 7.58 -19.45
CA LYS A 157 8.58 6.72 -20.20
C LYS A 157 8.86 5.40 -19.50
N GLU A 158 9.07 5.43 -18.19
CA GLU A 158 9.39 4.21 -17.42
C GLU A 158 8.17 3.49 -16.88
N SER A 159 6.98 4.06 -17.03
CA SER A 159 5.74 3.52 -16.47
C SER A 159 5.05 2.55 -17.42
N THR A 160 4.35 1.59 -16.81
CA THR A 160 3.28 0.86 -17.48
C THR A 160 1.94 1.29 -16.87
N GLU A 161 0.83 0.85 -17.46
CA GLU A 161 -0.50 1.22 -16.98
C GLU A 161 -0.73 0.80 -15.53
N ASP A 162 -0.28 -0.40 -15.15
CA ASP A 162 -0.46 -0.93 -13.79
C ASP A 162 0.73 -0.67 -12.86
N SER A 163 1.82 -0.11 -13.38
CA SER A 163 3.03 0.19 -12.60
C SER A 163 3.56 1.57 -12.92
N PRO A 164 2.91 2.63 -12.42
CA PRO A 164 3.42 3.99 -12.59
C PRO A 164 4.73 4.17 -11.83
N VAL A 165 5.72 4.73 -12.50
CA VAL A 165 7.07 4.94 -11.94
C VAL A 165 7.27 6.41 -11.62
N PHE A 166 7.78 6.66 -10.42
CA PHE A 166 8.13 7.99 -9.92
C PHE A 166 9.62 8.04 -9.66
N LEU A 167 10.27 9.06 -10.20
CA LEU A 167 11.73 9.22 -10.14
C LEU A 167 12.10 10.40 -9.26
N ARG A 168 13.17 10.23 -8.50
CA ARG A 168 13.80 11.29 -7.73
C ARG A 168 15.31 11.33 -8.03
N LYS A 169 15.84 12.52 -8.29
CA LYS A 169 17.25 12.74 -8.52
C LYS A 169 17.97 13.33 -7.32
#